data_486cda08f09f6bd65203d3f9d2a76627
#
_entry.id   486cda08f09f6bd65203d3f9d2a76627
#
_cell.length_a   1.000
_cell.length_b   1.000
_cell.length_c   1.000
_cell.angle_alpha   90.00
_cell.angle_beta   90.00
_cell.angle_gamma   90.00
#
_symmetry.space_group_name_H-M   'P 1'
#
loop_
_entity.id
_entity.type
_entity.pdbx_description
1 polymer ?
#
loop_
_entity_poly.entity_id
_entity_poly.type
_entity_poly.pdbx_seq_one_letter_code
_entity_poly.pdbx_strand_id
1 'polypeptide(L)'
;MSDLQAVDLSLFVVRVAVGVVFLAHGYNHIFGGGRIAGTARWFESLGMRPGILHAWTASLTEVGAGALLVLGLLTPLACAGVIGTMLVAWITNHLRNGFFIFRPGEGYEYVMTLTLVALGLAGLGAGEWSVDNALDIFQPGGWVGLAIAAIAGGGGAAGLLVVFWRRPAQPA
;
A
#
# COMPACT_ATOMS: atom_id res chain seq x y z
N MET A 1 -28.00 15.87 5.90
CA MET A 1 -27.07 15.21 4.94
C MET A 1 -27.89 14.22 4.14
N SER A 2 -27.78 14.23 2.83
CA SER A 2 -28.35 13.16 2.00
C SER A 2 -27.52 11.89 2.18
N ASP A 3 -28.09 10.72 1.85
CA ASP A 3 -27.37 9.45 1.93
C ASP A 3 -26.11 9.45 1.05
N LEU A 4 -26.14 10.14 -0.10
CA LEU A 4 -24.98 10.32 -0.97
C LEU A 4 -23.85 11.11 -0.30
N GLN A 5 -24.17 12.21 0.39
CA GLN A 5 -23.16 12.96 1.14
C GLN A 5 -22.51 12.14 2.27
N ALA A 6 -23.28 11.23 2.90
CA ALA A 6 -22.73 10.33 3.90
C ALA A 6 -21.73 9.32 3.29
N VAL A 7 -22.02 8.82 2.08
CA VAL A 7 -21.10 7.94 1.34
C VAL A 7 -19.81 8.68 0.98
N ASP A 8 -19.90 9.90 0.44
CA ASP A 8 -18.73 10.70 0.07
C ASP A 8 -17.85 11.04 1.28
N LEU A 9 -18.47 11.41 2.40
CA LEU A 9 -17.74 11.61 3.67
C LEU A 9 -17.02 10.33 4.12
N SER A 10 -17.69 9.19 4.01
CA SER A 10 -17.11 7.91 4.41
C SER A 10 -15.92 7.53 3.52
N LEU A 11 -16.03 7.72 2.22
CA LEU A 11 -14.94 7.52 1.25
C LEU A 11 -13.76 8.45 1.56
N PHE A 12 -14.03 9.74 1.80
CA PHE A 12 -13.01 10.70 2.19
C PHE A 12 -12.26 10.27 3.45
N VAL A 13 -12.99 9.90 4.51
CA VAL A 13 -12.39 9.49 5.80
C VAL A 13 -11.52 8.25 5.62
N VAL A 14 -12.01 7.20 4.97
CA VAL A 14 -11.25 5.96 4.79
C VAL A 14 -10.02 6.18 3.91
N ARG A 15 -10.16 6.94 2.83
CA ARG A 15 -9.08 7.28 1.91
C ARG A 15 -7.98 8.08 2.60
N VAL A 16 -8.36 9.12 3.37
CA VAL A 16 -7.40 9.95 4.13
C VAL A 16 -6.72 9.11 5.22
N ALA A 17 -7.45 8.26 5.94
CA ALA A 17 -6.87 7.41 6.96
C ALA A 17 -5.79 6.48 6.40
N VAL A 18 -6.08 5.75 5.31
CA VAL A 18 -5.09 4.90 4.64
C VAL A 18 -3.93 5.73 4.09
N GLY A 19 -4.22 6.87 3.49
CA GLY A 19 -3.21 7.77 2.94
C GLY A 19 -2.24 8.29 4.00
N VAL A 20 -2.74 8.71 5.17
CA VAL A 20 -1.90 9.18 6.30
C VAL A 20 -1.03 8.05 6.85
N VAL A 21 -1.57 6.84 6.98
CA VAL A 21 -0.78 5.67 7.38
C VAL A 21 0.39 5.45 6.43
N PHE A 22 0.15 5.47 5.12
CA PHE A 22 1.18 5.27 4.10
C PHE A 22 2.22 6.40 4.10
N LEU A 23 1.80 7.66 4.23
CA LEU A 23 2.72 8.80 4.38
C LEU A 23 3.63 8.65 5.60
N ALA A 24 3.05 8.23 6.73
CA ALA A 24 3.81 8.02 7.97
C ALA A 24 4.86 6.89 7.82
N HIS A 25 4.50 5.78 7.16
CA HIS A 25 5.43 4.68 6.89
C HIS A 25 6.55 5.11 5.95
N GLY A 26 6.23 5.74 4.81
CA GLY A 26 7.24 6.23 3.87
C GLY A 26 8.17 7.27 4.49
N TYR A 27 7.62 8.19 5.29
CA TYR A 27 8.41 9.15 6.06
C TYR A 27 9.36 8.44 7.03
N ASN A 28 8.86 7.46 7.78
CA ASN A 28 9.67 6.70 8.73
C ASN A 28 10.80 5.91 8.04
N HIS A 29 10.57 5.35 6.85
CA HIS A 29 11.61 4.67 6.07
C HIS A 29 12.75 5.61 5.67
N ILE A 30 12.45 6.86 5.36
CA ILE A 30 13.44 7.84 4.88
C ILE A 30 14.16 8.53 6.05
N PHE A 31 13.41 8.93 7.09
CA PHE A 31 13.89 9.84 8.14
C PHE A 31 13.97 9.21 9.52
N GLY A 32 13.25 8.09 9.78
CA GLY A 32 13.23 7.41 11.08
C GLY A 32 14.44 6.48 11.27
N GLY A 33 14.69 6.06 12.51
CA GLY A 33 15.64 5.04 12.92
C GLY A 33 16.99 5.09 12.18
N GLY A 34 17.28 4.02 11.42
CA GLY A 34 18.48 3.90 10.58
C GLY A 34 18.38 4.64 9.24
N ARG A 35 17.37 5.44 9.03
CA ARG A 35 17.03 6.11 7.77
C ARG A 35 16.97 5.11 6.60
N ILE A 36 17.06 5.62 5.37
CA ILE A 36 16.99 4.76 4.16
C ILE A 36 18.05 3.64 4.16
N ALA A 37 19.22 3.87 4.74
CA ALA A 37 20.25 2.84 4.86
C ALA A 37 19.86 1.74 5.86
N GLY A 38 19.14 2.08 6.93
CA GLY A 38 18.57 1.11 7.87
C GLY A 38 17.46 0.28 7.21
N THR A 39 16.57 0.94 6.51
CA THR A 39 15.51 0.32 5.73
C THR A 39 16.07 -0.62 4.66
N ALA A 40 17.15 -0.24 3.98
CA ALA A 40 17.83 -1.08 3.01
C ALA A 40 18.37 -2.38 3.63
N ARG A 41 19.05 -2.28 4.79
CA ARG A 41 19.53 -3.47 5.52
C ARG A 41 18.38 -4.39 5.96
N TRP A 42 17.26 -3.80 6.38
CA TRP A 42 16.06 -4.56 6.75
C TRP A 42 15.52 -5.33 5.54
N PHE A 43 15.36 -4.70 4.37
CA PHE A 43 14.95 -5.39 3.14
C PHE A 43 15.92 -6.53 2.76
N GLU A 44 17.23 -6.32 2.91
CA GLU A 44 18.22 -7.38 2.65
C GLU A 44 18.05 -8.58 3.60
N SER A 45 17.72 -8.32 4.87
CA SER A 45 17.44 -9.37 5.85
C SER A 45 16.19 -10.19 5.50
N LEU A 46 15.22 -9.59 4.81
CA LEU A 46 14.05 -10.27 4.28
C LEU A 46 14.32 -11.03 2.97
N GLY A 47 15.53 -10.93 2.42
CA GLY A 47 15.92 -11.57 1.16
C GLY A 47 15.60 -10.76 -0.09
N MET A 48 15.25 -9.48 0.05
CA MET A 48 14.99 -8.53 -1.04
C MET A 48 16.30 -7.83 -1.43
N ARG A 49 16.86 -8.16 -2.59
CA ARG A 49 18.17 -7.64 -3.03
C ARG A 49 18.14 -7.01 -4.40
N PRO A 50 18.83 -5.86 -4.62
CA PRO A 50 19.57 -5.08 -3.61
C PRO A 50 18.65 -4.27 -2.70
N GLY A 51 18.92 -4.25 -1.37
CA GLY A 51 18.05 -3.63 -0.36
C GLY A 51 17.82 -2.15 -0.57
N ILE A 52 18.83 -1.41 -1.07
CA ILE A 52 18.70 0.03 -1.33
C ILE A 52 17.65 0.35 -2.41
N LEU A 53 17.51 -0.49 -3.43
CA LEU A 53 16.49 -0.36 -4.44
C LEU A 53 15.09 -0.49 -3.82
N HIS A 54 14.92 -1.53 -2.98
CA HIS A 54 13.63 -1.81 -2.34
C HIS A 54 13.27 -0.78 -1.28
N ALA A 55 14.26 -0.27 -0.54
CA ALA A 55 14.05 0.82 0.40
C ALA A 55 13.50 2.07 -0.29
N TRP A 56 14.09 2.50 -1.40
CA TRP A 56 13.58 3.64 -2.15
C TRP A 56 12.25 3.34 -2.84
N THR A 57 12.10 2.17 -3.47
CA THR A 57 10.85 1.80 -4.13
C THR A 57 9.69 1.78 -3.15
N ALA A 58 9.83 1.13 -1.99
CA ALA A 58 8.80 1.10 -0.96
C ALA A 58 8.49 2.52 -0.46
N SER A 59 9.51 3.28 -0.05
CA SER A 59 9.32 4.63 0.50
C SER A 59 8.63 5.57 -0.48
N LEU A 60 9.05 5.58 -1.75
CA LEU A 60 8.43 6.44 -2.77
C LEU A 60 7.02 5.98 -3.13
N THR A 61 6.77 4.66 -3.16
CA THR A 61 5.42 4.14 -3.37
C THR A 61 4.50 4.52 -2.21
N GLU A 62 4.97 4.40 -0.98
CA GLU A 62 4.19 4.76 0.22
C GLU A 62 3.89 6.25 0.28
N VAL A 63 4.90 7.11 0.06
CA VAL A 63 4.68 8.57 0.03
C VAL A 63 3.77 8.95 -1.13
N GLY A 64 4.01 8.41 -2.33
CA GLY A 64 3.22 8.71 -3.51
C GLY A 64 1.77 8.23 -3.39
N ALA A 65 1.56 6.95 -3.08
CA ALA A 65 0.22 6.40 -2.89
C ALA A 65 -0.53 7.08 -1.73
N GLY A 66 0.17 7.36 -0.63
CA GLY A 66 -0.39 8.08 0.51
C GLY A 66 -0.86 9.49 0.14
N ALA A 67 -0.03 10.26 -0.56
CA ALA A 67 -0.39 11.59 -1.02
C ALA A 67 -1.57 11.56 -2.01
N LEU A 68 -1.55 10.64 -2.98
CA LEU A 68 -2.63 10.47 -3.94
C LEU A 68 -3.94 10.11 -3.25
N LEU A 69 -3.93 9.23 -2.25
CA LEU A 69 -5.12 8.86 -1.48
C LEU A 69 -5.66 10.04 -0.67
N VAL A 70 -4.80 10.80 0.01
CA VAL A 70 -5.25 12.00 0.76
C VAL A 70 -5.94 12.99 -0.17
N LEU A 71 -5.35 13.26 -1.32
CA LEU A 71 -5.90 14.17 -2.32
C LEU A 71 -7.13 13.61 -3.05
N GLY A 72 -7.27 12.28 -3.14
CA GLY A 72 -8.23 11.62 -4.02
C GLY A 72 -7.87 11.81 -5.49
N LEU A 73 -6.61 11.62 -5.81
CA LEU A 73 -6.08 11.75 -7.14
C LEU A 73 -5.60 10.40 -7.65
N LEU A 74 -6.03 10.01 -8.85
CA LEU A 74 -5.71 8.71 -9.48
C LEU A 74 -5.95 7.53 -8.52
N THR A 75 -7.08 7.57 -7.80
CA THR A 75 -7.38 6.69 -6.67
C THR A 75 -7.14 5.20 -6.94
N PRO A 76 -7.52 4.58 -8.09
CA PRO A 76 -7.23 3.17 -8.34
C PRO A 76 -5.72 2.87 -8.47
N LEU A 77 -4.92 3.80 -8.98
CA LEU A 77 -3.46 3.65 -9.04
C LEU A 77 -2.82 3.81 -7.67
N ALA A 78 -3.32 4.74 -6.86
CA ALA A 78 -2.92 4.86 -5.46
C ALA A 78 -3.22 3.57 -4.68
N CYS A 79 -4.40 3.00 -4.88
CA CYS A 79 -4.78 1.70 -4.31
C CYS A 79 -3.89 0.56 -4.81
N ALA A 80 -3.47 0.59 -6.09
CA ALA A 80 -2.49 -0.39 -6.61
C ALA A 80 -1.16 -0.30 -5.86
N GLY A 81 -0.68 0.91 -5.55
CA GLY A 81 0.51 1.12 -4.73
C GLY A 81 0.36 0.53 -3.33
N VAL A 82 -0.80 0.75 -2.67
CA VAL A 82 -1.11 0.13 -1.37
C VAL A 82 -1.10 -1.39 -1.47
N ILE A 83 -1.84 -1.97 -2.41
CA ILE A 83 -1.95 -3.42 -2.60
C ILE A 83 -0.58 -4.03 -2.88
N GLY A 84 0.20 -3.43 -3.78
CA GLY A 84 1.53 -3.92 -4.13
C GLY A 84 2.48 -3.96 -2.93
N THR A 85 2.56 -2.86 -2.19
CA THR A 85 3.40 -2.76 -0.98
C THR A 85 2.94 -3.75 0.08
N MET A 86 1.65 -3.83 0.36
CA MET A 86 1.10 -4.74 1.37
C MET A 86 1.29 -6.22 0.99
N LEU A 87 1.13 -6.61 -0.27
CA LEU A 87 1.38 -7.99 -0.71
C LEU A 87 2.86 -8.38 -0.58
N VAL A 88 3.79 -7.47 -0.93
CA VAL A 88 5.22 -7.72 -0.72
C VAL A 88 5.51 -7.89 0.76
N ALA A 89 5.05 -6.99 1.63
CA ALA A 89 5.23 -7.08 3.08
C ALA A 89 4.60 -8.36 3.64
N TRP A 90 3.39 -8.71 3.20
CA TRP A 90 2.69 -9.91 3.62
C TRP A 90 3.53 -11.17 3.34
N ILE A 91 4.03 -11.32 2.10
CA ILE A 91 4.75 -12.52 1.67
C ILE A 91 6.15 -12.59 2.28
N THR A 92 6.88 -11.48 2.33
CA THR A 92 8.29 -11.47 2.74
C THR A 92 8.50 -11.44 4.25
N ASN A 93 7.58 -10.79 5.00
CA ASN A 93 7.73 -10.56 6.43
C ASN A 93 6.65 -11.25 7.28
N HIS A 94 5.36 -11.05 6.98
CA HIS A 94 4.27 -11.35 7.92
C HIS A 94 3.64 -12.74 7.78
N LEU A 95 3.71 -13.37 6.60
CA LEU A 95 2.94 -14.58 6.27
C LEU A 95 3.13 -15.73 7.28
N ARG A 96 4.32 -15.83 7.88
CA ARG A 96 4.68 -16.93 8.79
C ARG A 96 4.43 -16.64 10.27
N ASN A 97 4.09 -15.41 10.60
CA ASN A 97 3.94 -14.94 11.99
C ASN A 97 2.53 -15.20 12.54
N GLY A 98 1.66 -15.83 11.73
CA GLY A 98 0.25 -16.04 12.06
C GLY A 98 -0.59 -14.81 11.80
N PHE A 99 -1.86 -14.84 12.23
CA PHE A 99 -2.82 -13.78 11.94
C PHE A 99 -2.56 -12.49 12.74
N PHE A 100 -2.47 -12.61 14.06
CA PHE A 100 -2.53 -11.48 14.98
C PHE A 100 -1.27 -10.60 15.00
N ILE A 101 -1.47 -9.26 14.89
CA ILE A 101 -0.39 -8.26 14.88
C ILE A 101 0.45 -8.25 16.17
N PHE A 102 -0.14 -8.60 17.31
CA PHE A 102 0.54 -8.63 18.61
C PHE A 102 1.45 -9.85 18.82
N ARG A 103 1.52 -10.79 17.85
CA ARG A 103 2.46 -11.90 17.93
C ARG A 103 3.89 -11.45 17.63
N PRO A 104 4.91 -12.13 18.19
CA PRO A 104 6.30 -11.86 17.84
C PRO A 104 6.51 -11.90 16.31
N GLY A 105 7.12 -10.87 15.76
CA GLY A 105 7.32 -10.72 14.32
C GLY A 105 6.13 -10.10 13.58
N GLU A 106 5.05 -9.76 14.28
CA GLU A 106 3.83 -9.14 13.76
C GLU A 106 3.09 -9.99 12.72
N GLY A 107 1.88 -10.44 13.05
CA GLY A 107 1.04 -11.22 12.14
C GLY A 107 0.51 -10.40 10.96
N TYR A 108 -0.17 -11.06 10.04
CA TYR A 108 -0.55 -10.48 8.76
C TYR A 108 -1.91 -9.74 8.75
N GLU A 109 -2.64 -9.64 9.88
CA GLU A 109 -3.97 -9.01 9.91
C GLU A 109 -3.94 -7.57 9.39
N TYR A 110 -2.89 -6.81 9.71
CA TYR A 110 -2.76 -5.42 9.28
C TYR A 110 -2.57 -5.28 7.76
N VAL A 111 -1.61 -6.01 7.19
CA VAL A 111 -1.34 -5.95 5.74
C VAL A 111 -2.50 -6.51 4.93
N MET A 112 -3.19 -7.54 5.45
CA MET A 112 -4.41 -8.07 4.86
C MET A 112 -5.53 -7.01 4.86
N THR A 113 -5.78 -6.38 6.00
CA THR A 113 -6.83 -5.36 6.14
C THR A 113 -6.60 -4.20 5.19
N LEU A 114 -5.38 -3.65 5.12
CA LEU A 114 -5.06 -2.56 4.19
C LEU A 114 -5.20 -2.97 2.73
N THR A 115 -4.81 -4.21 2.38
CA THR A 115 -5.00 -4.74 1.02
C THR A 115 -6.48 -4.77 0.64
N LEU A 116 -7.34 -5.28 1.52
CA LEU A 116 -8.78 -5.39 1.26
C LEU A 116 -9.47 -4.02 1.25
N VAL A 117 -9.10 -3.12 2.15
CA VAL A 117 -9.61 -1.73 2.15
C VAL A 117 -9.23 -1.01 0.88
N ALA A 118 -7.96 -1.11 0.43
CA ALA A 118 -7.52 -0.49 -0.82
C ALA A 118 -8.26 -1.07 -2.04
N LEU A 119 -8.52 -2.39 -2.06
CA LEU A 119 -9.29 -3.01 -3.11
C LEU A 119 -10.73 -2.48 -3.13
N GLY A 120 -11.37 -2.36 -1.97
CA GLY A 120 -12.70 -1.77 -1.83
C GLY A 120 -12.75 -0.31 -2.31
N LEU A 121 -11.77 0.51 -1.90
CA LEU A 121 -11.65 1.90 -2.35
C LEU A 121 -11.48 2.00 -3.87
N ALA A 122 -10.68 1.13 -4.48
CA ALA A 122 -10.50 1.11 -5.94
C ALA A 122 -11.82 0.84 -6.69
N GLY A 123 -12.67 -0.02 -6.14
CA GLY A 123 -14.00 -0.29 -6.69
C GLY A 123 -15.00 0.85 -6.49
N LEU A 124 -14.93 1.52 -5.34
CA LEU A 124 -15.83 2.64 -5.02
C LEU A 124 -15.41 3.95 -5.73
N GLY A 125 -14.14 4.11 -6.05
CA GLY A 125 -13.60 5.34 -6.65
C GLY A 125 -13.25 6.41 -5.63
N ALA A 126 -12.98 7.62 -6.13
CA ALA A 126 -12.49 8.73 -5.30
C ALA A 126 -13.58 9.43 -4.47
N GLY A 127 -14.85 9.39 -4.91
CA GLY A 127 -15.96 10.15 -4.35
C GLY A 127 -15.95 11.64 -4.75
N GLU A 128 -17.01 12.36 -4.42
CA GLU A 128 -17.16 13.78 -4.80
C GLU A 128 -16.11 14.68 -4.13
N TRP A 129 -15.67 14.35 -2.92
CA TRP A 129 -14.68 15.15 -2.19
C TRP A 129 -13.24 14.76 -2.56
N SER A 130 -12.91 14.86 -3.85
CA SER A 130 -11.64 14.43 -4.41
C SER A 130 -11.14 15.39 -5.49
N VAL A 131 -9.83 15.38 -5.73
CA VAL A 131 -9.21 16.10 -6.83
C VAL A 131 -9.62 15.52 -8.18
N ASP A 132 -9.77 14.20 -8.27
CA ASP A 132 -10.26 13.53 -9.48
C ASP A 132 -11.62 14.09 -9.91
N ASN A 133 -12.55 14.29 -8.96
CA ASN A 133 -13.86 14.85 -9.23
C ASN A 133 -13.78 16.36 -9.56
N ALA A 134 -13.00 17.11 -8.80
CA ALA A 134 -12.88 18.56 -8.99
C ALA A 134 -12.27 18.96 -10.35
N LEU A 135 -11.39 18.13 -10.89
CA LEU A 135 -10.69 18.36 -12.16
C LEU A 135 -11.27 17.56 -13.34
N ASP A 136 -12.35 16.80 -13.11
CA ASP A 136 -12.96 15.90 -14.11
C ASP A 136 -11.93 14.97 -14.78
N ILE A 137 -11.00 14.46 -13.97
CA ILE A 137 -9.98 13.51 -14.41
C ILE A 137 -10.61 12.12 -14.52
N PHE A 138 -10.00 11.24 -15.33
CA PHE A 138 -10.40 9.83 -15.46
C PHE A 138 -10.59 9.17 -14.09
N GLN A 139 -11.84 8.86 -13.75
CA GLN A 139 -12.27 8.32 -12.46
C GLN A 139 -12.78 6.88 -12.61
N PRO A 140 -11.92 5.90 -12.92
CA PRO A 140 -12.36 4.53 -13.07
C PRO A 140 -12.76 3.97 -11.70
N GLY A 141 -14.06 3.76 -11.53
CA GLY A 141 -14.64 3.00 -10.42
C GLY A 141 -15.13 1.63 -10.90
N GLY A 142 -15.88 0.92 -10.07
CA GLY A 142 -16.47 -0.38 -10.38
C GLY A 142 -15.42 -1.40 -10.79
N TRP A 143 -15.74 -2.22 -11.79
CA TRP A 143 -14.84 -3.29 -12.26
C TRP A 143 -13.53 -2.79 -12.85
N VAL A 144 -13.52 -1.61 -13.46
CA VAL A 144 -12.30 -1.02 -14.04
C VAL A 144 -11.33 -0.60 -12.96
N GLY A 145 -11.81 0.09 -11.91
CA GLY A 145 -10.99 0.47 -10.76
C GLY A 145 -10.42 -0.75 -10.04
N LEU A 146 -11.26 -1.76 -9.79
CA LEU A 146 -10.83 -3.04 -9.21
C LEU A 146 -9.74 -3.72 -10.06
N ALA A 147 -9.95 -3.79 -11.40
CA ALA A 147 -8.99 -4.42 -12.30
C ALA A 147 -7.65 -3.66 -12.31
N ILE A 148 -7.67 -2.33 -12.38
CA ILE A 148 -6.44 -1.52 -12.32
C ILE A 148 -5.68 -1.82 -11.02
N ALA A 149 -6.36 -1.73 -9.87
CA ALA A 149 -5.72 -1.92 -8.57
C ALA A 149 -5.17 -3.34 -8.39
N ALA A 150 -5.96 -4.36 -8.76
CA ALA A 150 -5.56 -5.76 -8.63
C ALA A 150 -4.43 -6.15 -9.59
N ILE A 151 -4.53 -5.75 -10.86
CA ILE A 151 -3.53 -6.12 -11.88
C ILE A 151 -2.24 -5.34 -11.67
N ALA A 152 -2.30 -4.02 -11.50
CA ALA A 152 -1.09 -3.22 -11.29
C ALA A 152 -0.45 -3.50 -9.93
N GLY A 153 -1.23 -3.56 -8.84
CA GLY A 153 -0.72 -3.85 -7.50
C GLY A 153 -0.25 -5.29 -7.36
N GLY A 154 -1.11 -6.26 -7.69
CA GLY A 154 -0.78 -7.69 -7.61
C GLY A 154 0.31 -8.09 -8.62
N GLY A 155 0.22 -7.64 -9.86
CA GLY A 155 1.22 -7.89 -10.90
C GLY A 155 2.57 -7.25 -10.56
N GLY A 156 2.57 -6.01 -10.06
CA GLY A 156 3.78 -5.34 -9.59
C GLY A 156 4.45 -6.08 -8.43
N ALA A 157 3.67 -6.49 -7.41
CA ALA A 157 4.18 -7.28 -6.31
C ALA A 157 4.75 -8.62 -6.78
N ALA A 158 4.01 -9.36 -7.63
CA ALA A 158 4.45 -10.64 -8.17
C ALA A 158 5.74 -10.51 -8.97
N GLY A 159 5.82 -9.52 -9.89
CA GLY A 159 7.01 -9.26 -10.67
C GLY A 159 8.22 -8.95 -9.81
N LEU A 160 8.04 -8.07 -8.82
CA LEU A 160 9.10 -7.67 -7.89
C LEU A 160 9.60 -8.88 -7.08
N LEU A 161 8.69 -9.71 -6.55
CA LEU A 161 9.04 -10.89 -5.79
C LEU A 161 9.76 -11.94 -6.63
N VAL A 162 9.27 -12.23 -7.86
CA VAL A 162 9.90 -13.21 -8.76
C VAL A 162 11.33 -12.80 -9.13
N VAL A 163 11.55 -11.53 -9.39
CA VAL A 163 12.86 -11.03 -9.84
C VAL A 163 13.84 -10.92 -8.68
N PHE A 164 13.44 -10.33 -7.56
CA PHE A 164 14.36 -9.82 -6.54
C PHE A 164 14.33 -10.59 -5.21
N TRP A 165 13.26 -11.34 -4.93
CA TRP A 165 13.15 -12.01 -3.62
C TRP A 165 13.80 -13.38 -3.65
N ARG A 166 14.68 -13.60 -2.70
CA ARG A 166 15.28 -14.91 -2.41
C ARG A 166 15.11 -15.17 -0.93
N ARG A 167 14.24 -16.12 -0.62
CA ARG A 167 13.88 -16.43 0.76
C ARG A 167 15.13 -16.73 1.58
N PRO A 168 15.32 -16.06 2.74
CA PRO A 168 16.42 -16.38 3.64
C PRO A 168 16.29 -17.80 4.16
N ALA A 169 17.42 -18.52 4.29
CA ALA A 169 17.46 -19.79 4.98
C ALA A 169 17.03 -19.60 6.43
N GLN A 170 16.21 -20.49 6.96
CA GLN A 170 15.90 -20.46 8.38
C GLN A 170 17.16 -20.86 9.15
N PRO A 171 17.53 -20.13 10.22
CA PRO A 171 18.55 -20.66 11.14
C PRO A 171 18.06 -22.00 11.69
N ALA A 172 18.96 -23.00 11.68
CA ALA A 172 18.72 -24.32 12.21
C ALA A 172 18.47 -24.27 13.72
#